data_c824f1a53ee7d4e0aab27228109ecdb4
#
_entry.id   c824f1a53ee7d4e0aab27228109ecdb4
#
_cell.length_a   1.000
_cell.length_b   1.000
_cell.length_c   1.000
_cell.angle_alpha   90.00
_cell.angle_beta   90.00
_cell.angle_gamma   90.00
#
_symmetry.space_group_name_H-M   'P 1'
#
loop_
_entity.id
_entity.type
_entity.pdbx_description
1 polymer ?
#
loop_
_entity_poly.entity_id
_entity_poly.type
_entity_poly.pdbx_seq_one_letter_code
_entity_poly.pdbx_strand_id
1 'polypeptide(L)'
;MSLSLYPRTDHFYSYARRHVDLPMFAGFVSENIHTKVFARYPEAPCAVYVFEVSDESYEKAKKLIRYFRLNKQRATYSFLGAPAMKLGIPVKRKYKYTCSQFAAFVLHYSGAVTLSKDPYLMFPDDFPKIKGAKLIYEGKLKDCQIPAK
;
A
#
# COMPACT_ATOMS: atom_id res chain seq x y z
N MET A 1 -5.09 -0.55 3.26
CA MET A 1 -3.72 0.03 3.16
C MET A 1 -3.41 0.28 1.70
N SER A 2 -2.99 1.49 1.36
CA SER A 2 -2.63 1.89 0.00
C SER A 2 -1.41 2.80 0.04
N LEU A 3 -0.64 2.82 -1.03
CA LEU A 3 0.55 3.64 -1.21
C LEU A 3 0.32 4.64 -2.35
N SER A 4 0.72 5.88 -2.18
CA SER A 4 0.76 6.89 -3.23
C SER A 4 2.16 7.47 -3.38
N LEU A 5 2.47 7.96 -4.57
CA LEU A 5 3.71 8.69 -4.85
C LEU A 5 3.38 10.19 -4.86
N TYR A 6 3.64 10.84 -3.74
CA TYR A 6 3.48 12.28 -3.62
C TYR A 6 4.45 13.03 -4.57
N PRO A 7 4.09 14.14 -5.19
CA PRO A 7 2.85 14.92 -5.01
C PRO A 7 1.62 14.45 -5.80
N ARG A 8 1.69 13.36 -6.54
CA ARG A 8 0.53 12.79 -7.25
C ARG A 8 -0.34 12.02 -6.29
N THR A 9 -1.24 12.71 -5.61
CA THR A 9 -2.16 12.15 -4.62
C THR A 9 -3.45 11.60 -5.21
N ASP A 10 -3.60 11.65 -6.52
CA ASP A 10 -4.77 11.17 -7.24
C ASP A 10 -4.76 9.66 -7.47
N HIS A 11 -3.60 9.02 -7.38
CA HIS A 11 -3.44 7.60 -7.64
C HIS A 11 -2.88 6.85 -6.43
N PHE A 12 -3.65 5.87 -5.96
CA PHE A 12 -3.28 4.95 -4.90
C PHE A 12 -3.03 3.54 -5.45
N TYR A 13 -1.97 2.92 -4.99
CA TYR A 13 -1.54 1.57 -5.36
C TYR A 13 -1.70 0.65 -4.17
N SER A 14 -2.32 -0.50 -4.39
CA SER A 14 -2.56 -1.48 -3.33
C SER A 14 -2.69 -2.90 -3.88
N TYR A 15 -2.76 -3.87 -2.98
CA TYR A 15 -3.30 -5.19 -3.22
C TYR A 15 -4.67 -5.27 -2.55
N ALA A 16 -5.73 -5.22 -3.34
CA ALA A 16 -7.10 -5.18 -2.89
C ALA A 16 -8.02 -5.95 -3.84
N ARG A 17 -9.32 -5.97 -3.55
CA ARG A 17 -10.33 -6.53 -4.43
C ARG A 17 -10.35 -5.75 -5.75
N ARG A 18 -10.29 -6.45 -6.88
CA ARG A 18 -10.39 -5.86 -8.23
C ARG A 18 -11.84 -5.58 -8.61
N HIS A 19 -12.76 -6.40 -8.08
CA HIS A 19 -14.20 -6.25 -8.23
C HIS A 19 -14.85 -6.26 -6.86
N VAL A 20 -15.78 -5.35 -6.64
CA VAL A 20 -16.41 -5.18 -5.32
C VAL A 20 -17.23 -6.40 -4.93
N ASP A 21 -17.89 -7.03 -5.91
CA ASP A 21 -18.83 -8.13 -5.71
C ASP A 21 -18.16 -9.53 -5.81
N LEU A 22 -16.87 -9.59 -6.18
CA LEU A 22 -16.14 -10.86 -6.35
C LEU A 22 -14.88 -10.89 -5.48
N PRO A 23 -14.98 -11.34 -4.22
CA PRO A 23 -13.88 -11.29 -3.25
C PRO A 23 -12.65 -12.13 -3.65
N MET A 24 -12.84 -13.18 -4.47
CA MET A 24 -11.74 -14.03 -4.93
C MET A 24 -10.83 -13.35 -5.98
N PHE A 25 -11.33 -12.31 -6.66
CA PHE A 25 -10.54 -11.56 -7.64
C PHE A 25 -9.84 -10.37 -6.98
N ALA A 26 -8.83 -10.67 -6.18
CA ALA A 26 -8.00 -9.67 -5.52
C ALA A 26 -6.56 -9.71 -6.03
N GLY A 27 -5.91 -8.55 -6.07
CA GLY A 27 -4.53 -8.41 -6.53
C GLY A 27 -4.12 -6.94 -6.61
N PHE A 28 -3.10 -6.67 -7.40
CA PHE A 28 -2.63 -5.29 -7.60
C PHE A 28 -3.72 -4.42 -8.25
N VAL A 29 -3.99 -3.28 -7.61
CA VAL A 29 -4.93 -2.26 -8.08
C VAL A 29 -4.26 -0.89 -8.09
N SER A 30 -4.71 -0.04 -9.00
CA SER A 30 -4.41 1.39 -9.04
C SER A 30 -5.74 2.12 -9.07
N GLU A 31 -6.01 2.92 -8.06
CA GLU A 31 -7.31 3.56 -7.84
C GLU A 31 -7.15 5.03 -7.47
N ASN A 32 -8.14 5.82 -7.84
CA ASN A 32 -8.28 7.18 -7.36
C ASN A 32 -9.11 7.18 -6.07
N ILE A 33 -8.79 8.08 -5.12
CA ILE A 33 -9.49 8.19 -3.83
C ILE A 33 -10.99 8.48 -3.97
N HIS A 34 -11.39 9.11 -5.10
CA HIS A 34 -12.78 9.47 -5.37
C HIS A 34 -13.54 8.41 -6.18
N THR A 35 -12.93 7.26 -6.48
CA THR A 35 -13.54 6.24 -7.34
C THR A 35 -13.57 4.87 -6.71
N LYS A 36 -14.38 3.97 -7.29
CA LYS A 36 -14.46 2.54 -6.98
C LYS A 36 -14.69 2.25 -5.48
N VAL A 37 -13.77 1.51 -4.86
CA VAL A 37 -13.89 1.06 -3.48
C VAL A 37 -13.90 2.23 -2.50
N PHE A 38 -13.07 3.23 -2.71
CA PHE A 38 -13.02 4.41 -1.84
C PHE A 38 -14.33 5.20 -1.86
N ALA A 39 -14.92 5.43 -3.03
CA ALA A 39 -16.19 6.12 -3.16
C ALA A 39 -17.36 5.39 -2.49
N ARG A 40 -17.25 4.07 -2.34
CA ARG A 40 -18.31 3.24 -1.72
C ARG A 40 -18.31 3.29 -0.19
N TYR A 41 -17.20 3.70 0.42
CA TYR A 41 -17.05 3.77 1.88
C TYR A 41 -16.58 5.15 2.35
N PRO A 42 -17.37 6.22 2.08
CA PRO A 42 -16.96 7.60 2.38
C PRO A 42 -16.77 7.86 3.89
N GLU A 43 -17.51 7.14 4.73
CA GLU A 43 -17.45 7.26 6.19
C GLU A 43 -16.34 6.41 6.84
N ALA A 44 -15.57 5.64 6.03
CA ALA A 44 -14.50 4.81 6.57
C ALA A 44 -13.42 5.65 7.26
N PRO A 45 -12.96 5.27 8.46
CA PRO A 45 -11.84 5.94 9.11
C PRO A 45 -10.57 5.70 8.30
N CYS A 46 -9.79 6.74 8.11
CA CYS A 46 -8.48 6.65 7.46
C CYS A 46 -7.45 7.54 8.14
N ALA A 47 -6.19 7.15 8.02
CA ALA A 47 -5.03 7.95 8.40
C ALA A 47 -4.05 7.99 7.23
N VAL A 48 -3.46 9.14 6.98
CA VAL A 48 -2.47 9.35 5.93
C VAL A 48 -1.13 9.69 6.54
N TYR A 49 -0.13 8.89 6.20
CA TYR A 49 1.25 9.08 6.62
C TYR A 49 2.11 9.42 5.42
N VAL A 50 3.03 10.35 5.59
CA VAL A 50 4.04 10.75 4.59
C VAL A 50 5.42 10.37 5.07
N PHE A 51 6.25 9.91 4.14
CA PHE A 51 7.67 9.68 4.34
C PHE A 51 8.46 10.63 3.43
N GLU A 52 9.38 11.40 4.00
CA GLU A 52 10.36 12.15 3.23
C GLU A 52 11.47 11.21 2.79
N VAL A 53 11.72 11.17 1.48
CA VAL A 53 12.65 10.22 0.87
C VAL A 53 13.58 10.94 -0.10
N SER A 54 14.74 10.36 -0.38
CA SER A 54 15.64 10.88 -1.42
C SER A 54 15.04 10.70 -2.82
N ASP A 55 15.47 11.52 -3.77
CA ASP A 55 15.08 11.39 -5.18
C ASP A 55 15.39 10.00 -5.74
N GLU A 56 16.52 9.43 -5.35
CA GLU A 56 16.90 8.06 -5.75
C GLU A 56 15.89 7.02 -5.25
N SER A 57 15.50 7.08 -3.97
CA SER A 57 14.50 6.18 -3.39
C SER A 57 13.13 6.36 -4.03
N TYR A 58 12.76 7.60 -4.32
CA TYR A 58 11.52 7.93 -5.02
C TYR A 58 11.48 7.31 -6.43
N GLU A 59 12.56 7.46 -7.21
CA GLU A 59 12.63 6.87 -8.55
C GLU A 59 12.65 5.34 -8.51
N LYS A 60 13.29 4.73 -7.51
CA LYS A 60 13.22 3.28 -7.29
C LYS A 60 11.79 2.83 -6.96
N ALA A 61 11.07 3.56 -6.11
CA ALA A 61 9.67 3.26 -5.79
C ALA A 61 8.78 3.33 -7.05
N LYS A 62 8.96 4.35 -7.90
CA LYS A 62 8.28 4.46 -9.20
C LYS A 62 8.53 3.25 -10.10
N LYS A 63 9.79 2.81 -10.20
CA LYS A 63 10.16 1.63 -11.00
C LYS A 63 9.49 0.36 -10.47
N LEU A 64 9.47 0.15 -9.15
CA LEU A 64 8.77 -0.97 -8.53
C LEU A 64 7.27 -0.95 -8.80
N ILE A 65 6.61 0.19 -8.63
CA ILE A 65 5.17 0.33 -8.91
C ILE A 65 4.88 0.06 -10.39
N ARG A 66 5.71 0.62 -11.31
CA ARG A 66 5.60 0.35 -12.74
C ARG A 66 5.72 -1.15 -13.05
N TYR A 67 6.68 -1.84 -12.40
CA TYR A 67 6.84 -3.27 -12.54
C TYR A 67 5.58 -4.05 -12.15
N PHE A 68 4.95 -3.74 -11.02
CA PHE A 68 3.69 -4.37 -10.61
C PHE A 68 2.54 -4.03 -11.57
N ARG A 69 2.46 -2.81 -12.06
CA ARG A 69 1.46 -2.38 -13.03
C ARG A 69 1.55 -3.17 -14.34
N LEU A 70 2.76 -3.38 -14.86
CA LEU A 70 2.99 -4.16 -16.08
C LEU A 70 2.69 -5.66 -15.88
N ASN A 71 2.87 -6.17 -14.66
CA ASN A 71 2.60 -7.57 -14.30
C ASN A 71 1.26 -7.75 -13.57
N LYS A 72 0.34 -6.81 -13.72
CA LYS A 72 -0.95 -6.75 -13.00
C LYS A 72 -1.74 -8.06 -13.06
N GLN A 73 -1.73 -8.75 -14.20
CA GLN A 73 -2.47 -10.02 -14.35
C GLN A 73 -1.92 -11.14 -13.45
N ARG A 74 -0.60 -11.16 -13.21
CA ARG A 74 0.07 -12.13 -12.33
C ARG A 74 0.01 -11.73 -10.85
N ALA A 75 -0.22 -10.46 -10.58
CA ALA A 75 -0.21 -9.87 -9.25
C ALA A 75 -1.52 -10.17 -8.50
N THR A 76 -1.58 -11.32 -7.83
CA THR A 76 -2.75 -11.81 -7.08
C THR A 76 -2.60 -11.62 -5.58
N TYR A 77 -3.72 -11.52 -4.86
CA TYR A 77 -3.72 -11.36 -3.42
C TYR A 77 -3.20 -12.63 -2.70
N SER A 78 -2.42 -12.44 -1.64
CA SER A 78 -1.90 -13.53 -0.83
C SER A 78 -2.86 -13.91 0.30
N PHE A 79 -3.83 -14.79 0.03
CA PHE A 79 -4.75 -15.28 1.06
C PHE A 79 -4.05 -16.06 2.18
N LEU A 80 -2.94 -16.75 1.87
CA LEU A 80 -2.12 -17.44 2.86
C LEU A 80 -1.19 -16.48 3.64
N GLY A 81 -0.94 -15.28 3.10
CA GLY A 81 -0.05 -14.31 3.73
C GLY A 81 -0.57 -13.83 5.08
N ALA A 82 -1.86 -13.53 5.18
CA ALA A 82 -2.43 -12.98 6.41
C ALA A 82 -2.37 -13.96 7.61
N PRO A 83 -2.80 -15.24 7.50
CA PRO A 83 -2.61 -16.19 8.60
C PRO A 83 -1.13 -16.49 8.88
N ALA A 84 -0.28 -16.59 7.88
CA ALA A 84 1.15 -16.80 8.05
C ALA A 84 1.84 -15.65 8.81
N MET A 85 1.45 -14.40 8.52
CA MET A 85 1.92 -13.22 9.25
C MET A 85 1.62 -13.30 10.75
N LYS A 86 0.43 -13.77 11.13
CA LYS A 86 0.04 -13.97 12.54
C LYS A 86 0.91 -15.00 13.23
N LEU A 87 1.41 -15.99 12.50
CA LEU A 87 2.32 -17.03 12.99
C LEU A 87 3.80 -16.61 12.91
N GLY A 88 4.10 -15.37 12.47
CA GLY A 88 5.47 -14.90 12.29
C GLY A 88 6.22 -15.56 11.12
N ILE A 89 5.51 -16.18 10.18
CA ILE A 89 6.10 -16.89 9.04
C ILE A 89 6.10 -15.99 7.80
N PRO A 90 7.27 -15.55 7.29
CA PRO A 90 7.35 -14.72 6.09
C PRO A 90 7.14 -15.57 4.83
N VAL A 91 5.93 -15.58 4.30
CA VAL A 91 5.61 -16.29 3.05
C VAL A 91 6.00 -15.44 1.85
N LYS A 92 7.19 -15.67 1.32
CA LYS A 92 7.74 -14.95 0.16
C LYS A 92 7.28 -15.61 -1.13
N ARG A 93 6.30 -15.00 -1.79
CA ARG A 93 5.80 -15.46 -3.10
C ARG A 93 5.85 -14.32 -4.11
N LYS A 94 6.45 -14.59 -5.27
CA LYS A 94 6.51 -13.62 -6.36
C LYS A 94 5.08 -13.24 -6.81
N TYR A 95 4.80 -11.96 -6.90
CA TYR A 95 3.51 -11.37 -7.29
C TYR A 95 2.33 -11.66 -6.34
N LYS A 96 2.55 -12.20 -5.13
CA LYS A 96 1.49 -12.48 -4.16
C LYS A 96 1.75 -11.73 -2.86
N TYR A 97 0.94 -10.73 -2.59
CA TYR A 97 1.07 -9.86 -1.41
C TYR A 97 -0.29 -9.62 -0.76
N THR A 98 -0.28 -9.32 0.53
CA THR A 98 -1.37 -8.57 1.17
C THR A 98 -1.15 -7.07 0.90
N CYS A 99 -2.12 -6.22 1.26
CA CYS A 99 -1.98 -4.78 1.08
C CYS A 99 -0.80 -4.19 1.88
N SER A 100 -0.60 -4.63 3.11
CA SER A 100 0.51 -4.17 3.96
C SER A 100 1.86 -4.71 3.49
N GLN A 101 1.92 -5.99 3.10
CA GLN A 101 3.14 -6.58 2.52
C GLN A 101 3.59 -5.84 1.26
N PHE A 102 2.66 -5.47 0.39
CA PHE A 102 2.99 -4.71 -0.81
C PHE A 102 3.55 -3.32 -0.48
N ALA A 103 2.89 -2.57 0.41
CA ALA A 103 3.36 -1.26 0.82
C ALA A 103 4.75 -1.34 1.49
N ALA A 104 4.93 -2.30 2.40
CA ALA A 104 6.22 -2.56 3.05
C ALA A 104 7.31 -2.96 2.05
N PHE A 105 6.98 -3.81 1.06
CA PHE A 105 7.89 -4.21 0.01
C PHE A 105 8.39 -3.00 -0.80
N VAL A 106 7.49 -2.15 -1.26
CA VAL A 106 7.87 -0.96 -2.04
C VAL A 106 8.73 -0.01 -1.21
N LEU A 107 8.33 0.29 0.02
CA LEU A 107 9.06 1.20 0.92
C LEU A 107 10.46 0.67 1.26
N HIS A 108 10.59 -0.62 1.55
CA HIS A 108 11.87 -1.25 1.89
C HIS A 108 12.82 -1.34 0.70
N TYR A 109 12.36 -1.94 -0.41
CA TYR A 109 13.23 -2.21 -1.56
C TYR A 109 13.53 -0.97 -2.41
N SER A 110 12.78 0.10 -2.26
CA SER A 110 13.16 1.41 -2.80
C SER A 110 14.22 2.12 -1.96
N GLY A 111 14.46 1.69 -0.72
CA GLY A 111 15.32 2.38 0.23
C GLY A 111 14.64 3.60 0.86
N ALA A 112 13.32 3.73 0.73
CA ALA A 112 12.55 4.84 1.30
C ALA A 112 12.55 4.83 2.83
N VAL A 113 12.52 3.64 3.43
CA VAL A 113 12.52 3.46 4.89
C VAL A 113 13.31 2.23 5.31
N THR A 114 13.79 2.25 6.54
CA THR A 114 14.32 1.06 7.22
C THR A 114 13.22 0.44 8.07
N LEU A 115 12.89 -0.82 7.82
CA LEU A 115 11.90 -1.56 8.57
C LEU A 115 12.54 -2.30 9.76
N SER A 116 11.81 -2.39 10.86
CA SER A 116 12.24 -3.14 12.06
C SER A 116 12.09 -4.66 11.92
N LYS A 117 11.33 -5.12 10.91
CA LYS A 117 11.07 -6.54 10.62
C LYS A 117 10.91 -6.79 9.13
N ASP A 118 10.88 -8.07 8.75
CA ASP A 118 10.71 -8.48 7.33
C ASP A 118 9.45 -7.83 6.73
N PRO A 119 9.52 -7.24 5.51
CA PRO A 119 8.37 -6.66 4.82
C PRO A 119 7.15 -7.58 4.71
N TYR A 120 7.37 -8.90 4.66
CA TYR A 120 6.30 -9.90 4.60
C TYR A 120 5.61 -10.15 5.95
N LEU A 121 6.11 -9.55 7.03
CA LEU A 121 5.53 -9.64 8.39
C LEU A 121 4.91 -8.30 8.86
N MET A 122 4.87 -7.29 8.00
CA MET A 122 4.33 -5.96 8.33
C MET A 122 2.81 -5.94 8.31
N PHE A 123 2.21 -5.59 9.46
CA PHE A 123 0.79 -5.29 9.59
C PHE A 123 0.50 -3.80 9.35
N PRO A 124 -0.75 -3.41 9.03
CA PRO A 124 -1.12 -1.99 8.93
C PRO A 124 -0.71 -1.14 10.14
N ASP A 125 -0.83 -1.68 11.34
CA ASP A 125 -0.52 -0.99 12.62
C ASP A 125 0.98 -0.80 12.87
N ASP A 126 1.84 -1.35 12.03
CA ASP A 126 3.28 -1.15 12.12
C ASP A 126 3.75 0.12 11.41
N PHE A 127 2.99 0.58 10.40
CA PHE A 127 3.39 1.72 9.56
C PHE A 127 3.51 3.05 10.32
N PRO A 128 2.61 3.38 11.25
CA PRO A 128 2.76 4.55 12.11
C PRO A 128 4.05 4.58 12.93
N LYS A 129 4.62 3.39 13.22
CA LYS A 129 5.81 3.21 14.06
C LYS A 129 7.13 3.25 13.25
N ILE A 130 7.06 3.30 11.92
CA ILE A 130 8.24 3.41 11.06
C ILE A 130 8.91 4.77 11.31
N LYS A 131 10.22 4.76 11.51
CA LYS A 131 10.97 6.01 11.68
C LYS A 131 10.79 6.93 10.48
N GLY A 132 10.40 8.18 10.71
CA GLY A 132 10.13 9.16 9.67
C GLY A 132 8.69 9.20 9.18
N ALA A 133 7.80 8.34 9.70
CA ALA A 133 6.38 8.44 9.42
C ALA A 133 5.80 9.74 10.01
N LYS A 134 5.24 10.61 9.17
CA LYS A 134 4.55 11.84 9.59
C LYS A 134 3.07 11.69 9.29
N LEU A 135 2.22 11.72 10.33
CA LEU A 135 0.77 11.77 10.18
C LEU A 135 0.39 13.15 9.63
N ILE A 136 -0.29 13.20 8.49
CA ILE A 136 -0.77 14.45 7.86
C ILE A 136 -2.29 14.56 7.85
N TYR A 137 -2.99 13.45 8.00
CA TYR A 137 -4.44 13.42 8.09
C TYR A 137 -4.90 12.20 8.90
N GLU A 138 -5.92 12.41 9.74
CA GLU A 138 -6.68 11.36 10.40
C GLU A 138 -8.15 11.78 10.49
N GLY A 139 -9.07 10.93 10.03
CA GLY A 139 -10.49 11.25 9.98
C GLY A 139 -11.25 10.34 9.02
N LYS A 140 -12.37 10.85 8.51
CA LYS A 140 -13.21 10.13 7.54
C LYS A 140 -12.63 10.27 6.13
N LEU A 141 -12.77 9.23 5.34
CA LEU A 141 -12.23 9.18 3.98
C LEU A 141 -12.78 10.29 3.08
N LYS A 142 -14.07 10.62 3.20
CA LYS A 142 -14.73 11.70 2.43
C LYS A 142 -14.13 13.08 2.66
N ASP A 143 -13.60 13.32 3.84
CA ASP A 143 -13.03 14.61 4.26
C ASP A 143 -11.51 14.66 4.02
N CYS A 144 -10.92 13.56 3.50
CA CYS A 144 -9.50 13.44 3.26
C CYS A 144 -9.09 14.29 2.05
N GLN A 145 -8.57 15.47 2.32
CA GLN A 145 -7.92 16.31 1.33
C GLN A 145 -6.41 16.19 1.50
N ILE A 146 -5.77 15.47 0.60
CA ILE A 146 -4.31 15.38 0.58
C ILE A 146 -3.80 16.57 -0.23
N PRO A 147 -3.09 17.52 0.39
CA PRO A 147 -2.62 18.70 -0.34
C PRO A 147 -1.68 18.28 -1.46
N ALA A 148 -2.01 18.67 -2.69
CA ALA A 148 -1.04 18.70 -3.79
C ALA A 148 -0.12 19.91 -3.54
N LYS A 149 1.19 19.66 -3.46
CA LYS A 149 2.18 20.74 -3.52
C LYS A 149 2.35 21.22 -4.95
#